data_61a73d28990af096987d6f1f7a7e03c1
#
_entry.id   61a73d28990af096987d6f1f7a7e03c1
#
_cell.length_a   1.000
_cell.length_b   1.000
_cell.length_c   1.000
_cell.angle_alpha   90.00
_cell.angle_beta   90.00
_cell.angle_gamma   90.00
#
_symmetry.space_group_name_H-M   'P 1'
#
loop_
_entity.id
_entity.type
_entity.pdbx_description
1 polymer ?
#
loop_
_entity_poly.entity_id
_entity_poly.type
_entity_poly.pdbx_seq_one_letter_code
_entity_poly.pdbx_strand_id
1 'polypeptide(L)'
;MAPSTSTGSAPELLDTDPREDDAGRPSRLEAAVHDDCADLRRRLQSVPGIGVWTAAEVAQRAVGCPDSVSVGDYHLKNLVGWSLAGRKTDDEGMLVLLEPWRGHRQRVVRLLEIGGSRPPKRGPRMAPSDHRRI
;
A
#
# COMPACT_ATOMS: atom_id res chain seq x y z
N MET A 1 -1.23 7.03 -71.14
CA MET A 1 -1.96 7.17 -69.83
C MET A 1 -1.39 6.18 -68.86
N ALA A 2 -0.60 6.63 -67.93
CA ALA A 2 -0.11 5.80 -66.84
C ALA A 2 -1.08 5.86 -65.64
N PRO A 3 -1.49 4.74 -65.05
CA PRO A 3 -2.27 4.78 -63.82
C PRO A 3 -1.36 5.17 -62.66
N SER A 4 -1.73 6.21 -61.94
CA SER A 4 -1.10 6.61 -60.70
C SER A 4 -1.41 5.60 -59.64
N THR A 5 -0.41 4.84 -59.20
CA THR A 5 -0.48 4.02 -58.02
C THR A 5 -0.41 4.91 -56.76
N SER A 6 -1.54 5.05 -56.10
CA SER A 6 -1.60 5.62 -54.77
C SER A 6 -0.97 4.63 -53.79
N THR A 7 0.21 4.98 -53.32
CA THR A 7 0.85 4.28 -52.22
C THR A 7 0.14 4.69 -50.95
N GLY A 8 -0.77 3.84 -50.47
CA GLY A 8 -1.36 3.99 -49.14
C GLY A 8 -0.28 3.80 -48.07
N SER A 9 0.09 4.88 -47.41
CA SER A 9 0.90 4.83 -46.22
C SER A 9 0.14 4.02 -45.16
N ALA A 10 0.76 2.93 -44.75
CA ALA A 10 0.29 2.21 -43.57
C ALA A 10 0.26 3.17 -42.36
N PRO A 11 -0.75 3.11 -41.50
CA PRO A 11 -0.72 3.89 -40.28
C PRO A 11 0.48 3.43 -39.44
N GLU A 12 1.40 4.36 -39.27
CA GLU A 12 2.51 4.23 -38.34
C GLU A 12 1.88 3.97 -36.95
N LEU A 13 1.98 2.73 -36.50
CA LEU A 13 1.71 2.37 -35.12
C LEU A 13 2.72 3.17 -34.31
N LEU A 14 2.28 4.31 -33.77
CA LEU A 14 2.97 5.04 -32.72
C LEU A 14 3.19 4.05 -31.57
N ASP A 15 4.40 3.54 -31.55
CA ASP A 15 4.96 2.79 -30.44
C ASP A 15 5.17 3.81 -29.29
N THR A 16 4.06 4.21 -28.68
CA THR A 16 4.07 4.98 -27.45
C THR A 16 4.51 4.01 -26.38
N ASP A 17 5.79 4.11 -25.99
CA ASP A 17 6.30 3.44 -24.81
C ASP A 17 5.34 3.74 -23.65
N PRO A 18 4.70 2.73 -23.05
CA PRO A 18 3.80 2.93 -21.92
C PRO A 18 4.48 3.53 -20.69
N ARG A 19 5.76 3.87 -20.77
CA ARG A 19 6.57 4.48 -19.72
C ARG A 19 6.72 6.00 -19.86
N GLU A 20 6.31 6.60 -20.98
CA GLU A 20 6.29 8.05 -21.17
C GLU A 20 4.94 8.65 -20.79
N ASP A 21 4.44 8.31 -19.60
CA ASP A 21 3.37 9.11 -19.01
C ASP A 21 4.00 10.34 -18.37
N ASP A 22 3.52 11.48 -18.82
CA ASP A 22 3.75 12.86 -18.36
C ASP A 22 4.19 12.90 -16.88
N ALA A 23 5.39 13.39 -16.62
CA ALA A 23 6.03 13.37 -15.32
C ALA A 23 5.11 13.92 -14.21
N GLY A 24 4.48 13.00 -13.45
CA GLY A 24 3.67 13.32 -12.30
C GLY A 24 2.22 12.83 -12.32
N ARG A 25 1.72 12.26 -13.41
CA ARG A 25 0.41 11.59 -13.43
C ARG A 25 0.57 10.09 -13.22
N PRO A 26 -0.19 9.48 -12.29
CA PRO A 26 -0.23 8.04 -12.20
C PRO A 26 -0.71 7.45 -13.53
N SER A 27 -0.12 6.36 -13.98
CA SER A 27 -0.56 5.68 -15.18
C SER A 27 -2.03 5.28 -15.05
N ARG A 28 -2.76 5.13 -16.15
CA ARG A 28 -4.17 4.72 -16.12
C ARG A 28 -4.36 3.39 -15.41
N LEU A 29 -3.37 2.51 -15.46
CA LEU A 29 -3.37 1.23 -14.73
C LEU A 29 -3.19 1.44 -13.23
N GLU A 30 -2.32 2.35 -12.81
CA GLU A 30 -2.15 2.68 -11.39
C GLU A 30 -3.40 3.36 -10.82
N ALA A 31 -4.02 4.28 -11.57
CA ALA A 31 -5.28 4.90 -11.17
C ALA A 31 -6.39 3.86 -11.04
N ALA A 32 -6.52 2.95 -12.00
CA ALA A 32 -7.51 1.86 -11.96
C ALA A 32 -7.30 0.92 -10.77
N VAL A 33 -6.05 0.60 -10.42
CA VAL A 33 -5.73 -0.22 -9.25
C VAL A 33 -6.12 0.50 -7.97
N HIS A 34 -5.93 1.82 -7.88
CA HIS A 34 -6.35 2.59 -6.71
C HIS A 34 -7.86 2.63 -6.53
N ASP A 35 -8.61 2.83 -7.61
CA ASP A 35 -10.08 2.84 -7.58
C ASP A 35 -10.62 1.46 -7.20
N ASP A 36 -10.07 0.40 -7.76
CA ASP A 36 -10.42 -0.98 -7.41
C ASP A 36 -10.14 -1.30 -5.94
N CYS A 37 -9.05 -0.79 -5.39
CA CYS A 37 -8.69 -0.98 -3.98
C CYS A 37 -9.65 -0.29 -3.01
N ALA A 38 -10.11 0.90 -3.33
CA ALA A 38 -11.08 1.62 -2.49
C ALA A 38 -12.46 0.93 -2.53
N ASP A 39 -12.89 0.51 -3.71
CA ASP A 39 -14.15 -0.22 -3.89
C ASP A 39 -14.10 -1.59 -3.20
N LEU A 40 -13.03 -2.33 -3.37
CA LEU A 40 -12.81 -3.61 -2.69
C LEU A 40 -12.94 -3.46 -1.17
N ARG A 41 -12.27 -2.46 -0.57
CA ARG A 41 -12.35 -2.23 0.88
C ARG A 41 -13.75 -1.88 1.34
N ARG A 42 -14.49 -1.05 0.59
CA ARG A 42 -15.89 -0.72 0.90
C ARG A 42 -16.79 -1.96 0.85
N ARG A 43 -16.65 -2.78 -0.16
CA ARG A 43 -17.42 -4.04 -0.31
C ARG A 43 -17.10 -5.01 0.81
N LEU A 44 -15.83 -5.18 1.17
CA LEU A 44 -15.44 -6.03 2.29
C LEU A 44 -16.07 -5.55 3.61
N GLN A 45 -16.03 -4.25 3.87
CA GLN A 45 -16.60 -3.68 5.10
C GLN A 45 -18.12 -3.72 5.16
N SER A 46 -18.82 -3.97 4.04
CA SER A 46 -20.27 -4.21 4.03
C SER A 46 -20.64 -5.59 4.58
N VAL A 47 -19.67 -6.50 4.69
CA VAL A 47 -19.90 -7.83 5.25
C VAL A 47 -19.82 -7.75 6.79
N PRO A 48 -20.83 -8.22 7.52
CA PRO A 48 -20.81 -8.25 8.99
C PRO A 48 -19.56 -8.96 9.52
N GLY A 49 -18.86 -8.32 10.47
CA GLY A 49 -17.64 -8.87 11.09
C GLY A 49 -16.34 -8.50 10.37
N ILE A 50 -16.40 -7.87 9.20
CA ILE A 50 -15.19 -7.36 8.51
C ILE A 50 -15.03 -5.87 8.82
N GLY A 51 -14.07 -5.56 9.68
CA GLY A 51 -13.70 -4.19 10.03
C GLY A 51 -12.63 -3.60 9.10
N VAL A 52 -12.27 -2.35 9.38
CA VAL A 52 -11.27 -1.58 8.61
C VAL A 52 -9.94 -2.32 8.50
N TRP A 53 -9.45 -2.89 9.59
CA TRP A 53 -8.19 -3.63 9.63
C TRP A 53 -8.23 -4.86 8.71
N THR A 54 -9.26 -5.70 8.86
CA THR A 54 -9.41 -6.92 8.04
C THR A 54 -9.54 -6.58 6.56
N ALA A 55 -10.33 -5.56 6.22
CA ALA A 55 -10.50 -5.13 4.83
C ALA A 55 -9.18 -4.63 4.22
N ALA A 56 -8.36 -3.90 4.99
CA ALA A 56 -7.05 -3.45 4.54
C ALA A 56 -6.09 -4.63 4.31
N GLU A 57 -6.03 -5.58 5.23
CA GLU A 57 -5.19 -6.78 5.13
C GLU A 57 -5.56 -7.64 3.91
N VAL A 58 -6.84 -7.83 3.65
CA VAL A 58 -7.32 -8.56 2.46
C VAL A 58 -6.93 -7.81 1.18
N ALA A 59 -7.17 -6.51 1.10
CA ALA A 59 -6.86 -5.70 -0.06
C ALA A 59 -5.34 -5.72 -0.40
N GLN A 60 -4.49 -5.67 0.62
CA GLN A 60 -3.04 -5.78 0.45
C GLN A 60 -2.61 -7.12 -0.15
N ARG A 61 -3.20 -8.21 0.32
CA ARG A 61 -2.79 -9.57 -0.07
C ARG A 61 -3.46 -10.07 -1.35
N ALA A 62 -4.73 -9.73 -1.56
CA ALA A 62 -5.49 -10.23 -2.69
C ALA A 62 -5.15 -9.49 -4.00
N VAL A 63 -4.98 -8.16 -3.93
CA VAL A 63 -4.77 -7.33 -5.14
C VAL A 63 -3.54 -6.42 -5.04
N GLY A 64 -2.77 -6.51 -3.98
CA GLY A 64 -1.54 -5.74 -3.82
C GLY A 64 -1.76 -4.23 -3.67
N CYS A 65 -2.83 -3.81 -3.01
CA CYS A 65 -3.19 -2.41 -2.85
C CYS A 65 -2.05 -1.58 -2.23
N PRO A 66 -1.48 -0.61 -2.97
CA PRO A 66 -0.25 0.08 -2.54
C PRO A 66 -0.47 1.10 -1.43
N ASP A 67 -1.72 1.53 -1.22
CA ASP A 67 -2.09 2.57 -0.25
C ASP A 67 -3.02 2.08 0.87
N SER A 68 -3.21 0.78 1.00
CA SER A 68 -4.10 0.19 2.00
C SER A 68 -3.38 0.00 3.32
N VAL A 69 -3.54 0.95 4.24
CA VAL A 69 -2.92 0.90 5.58
C VAL A 69 -3.82 0.15 6.55
N SER A 70 -3.25 -0.76 7.33
CA SER A 70 -3.94 -1.54 8.36
C SER A 70 -4.18 -0.71 9.63
N VAL A 71 -5.14 0.21 9.55
CA VAL A 71 -5.54 1.04 10.70
C VAL A 71 -6.14 0.16 11.80
N GLY A 72 -5.78 0.41 13.04
CA GLY A 72 -6.18 -0.41 14.19
C GLY A 72 -5.13 -1.45 14.59
N ASP A 73 -4.05 -1.61 13.84
CA ASP A 73 -2.93 -2.47 14.23
C ASP A 73 -2.07 -1.79 15.30
N TYR A 74 -2.00 -2.43 16.46
CA TYR A 74 -1.22 -1.90 17.58
C TYR A 74 0.28 -1.78 17.28
N HIS A 75 0.84 -2.74 16.56
CA HIS A 75 2.27 -2.77 16.26
C HIS A 75 2.65 -1.79 15.16
N LEU A 76 1.78 -1.65 14.17
CA LEU A 76 2.04 -0.83 12.99
C LEU A 76 2.17 0.65 13.35
N LYS A 77 1.24 1.21 14.10
CA LYS A 77 1.31 2.63 14.51
C LYS A 77 2.57 2.94 15.34
N ASN A 78 2.99 2.01 16.19
CA ASN A 78 4.23 2.18 16.94
C ASN A 78 5.47 2.12 16.05
N LEU A 79 5.50 1.21 15.08
CA LEU A 79 6.59 1.11 14.10
C LEU A 79 6.71 2.40 13.28
N VAL A 80 5.61 2.89 12.73
CA VAL A 80 5.58 4.13 11.94
C VAL A 80 5.98 5.33 12.80
N GLY A 81 5.41 5.47 14.00
CA GLY A 81 5.74 6.56 14.91
C GLY A 81 7.22 6.60 15.28
N TRP A 82 7.79 5.49 15.65
CA TRP A 82 9.21 5.42 16.00
C TRP A 82 10.14 5.61 14.80
N SER A 83 9.78 5.05 13.65
CA SER A 83 10.61 5.15 12.43
C SER A 83 10.61 6.57 11.85
N LEU A 84 9.46 7.26 11.82
CA LEU A 84 9.33 8.55 11.16
C LEU A 84 9.37 9.76 12.10
N ALA A 85 9.01 9.59 13.37
CA ALA A 85 8.94 10.68 14.34
C ALA A 85 9.75 10.43 15.63
N GLY A 86 10.36 9.27 15.81
CA GLY A 86 11.12 8.92 17.00
C GLY A 86 10.28 8.80 18.27
N ARG A 87 8.97 8.63 18.17
CA ARG A 87 8.02 8.55 19.29
C ARG A 87 6.82 7.69 18.95
N LYS A 88 6.11 7.25 19.99
CA LYS A 88 4.81 6.58 19.81
C LYS A 88 3.80 7.50 19.15
N THR A 89 2.89 6.92 18.38
CA THR A 89 1.73 7.60 17.81
C THR A 89 0.48 6.72 17.91
N ASP A 90 -0.68 7.31 17.70
CA ASP A 90 -1.95 6.62 17.52
C ASP A 90 -2.24 6.39 16.01
N ASP A 91 -3.41 5.88 15.70
CA ASP A 91 -3.77 5.58 14.31
C ASP A 91 -3.90 6.85 13.46
N GLU A 92 -4.42 7.94 14.04
CA GLU A 92 -4.54 9.24 13.35
C GLU A 92 -3.16 9.83 13.07
N GLY A 93 -2.30 9.87 14.08
CA GLY A 93 -0.92 10.35 13.93
C GLY A 93 -0.12 9.50 12.96
N MET A 94 -0.33 8.18 12.90
CA MET A 94 0.26 7.32 11.90
C MET A 94 -0.14 7.74 10.48
N LEU A 95 -1.42 8.01 10.25
CA LEU A 95 -1.90 8.45 8.92
C LEU A 95 -1.33 9.82 8.54
N VAL A 96 -1.22 10.74 9.49
CA VAL A 96 -0.56 12.05 9.28
C VAL A 96 0.90 11.87 8.89
N LEU A 97 1.63 10.99 9.58
CA LEU A 97 3.05 10.71 9.27
C LEU A 97 3.23 10.07 7.89
N LEU A 98 2.27 9.27 7.44
CA LEU A 98 2.30 8.61 6.14
C LEU A 98 1.75 9.47 4.99
N GLU A 99 1.17 10.62 5.29
CA GLU A 99 0.52 11.50 4.30
C GLU A 99 1.43 11.90 3.12
N PRO A 100 2.74 12.20 3.30
CA PRO A 100 3.64 12.51 2.20
C PRO A 100 3.74 11.41 1.13
N TRP A 101 3.37 10.18 1.48
CA TRP A 101 3.39 9.02 0.58
C TRP A 101 1.98 8.53 0.22
N ARG A 102 0.99 9.42 0.22
CA ARG A 102 -0.37 9.10 -0.23
C ARG A 102 -0.33 8.41 -1.60
N GLY A 103 -1.06 7.32 -1.75
CA GLY A 103 -1.01 6.42 -2.91
C GLY A 103 -0.02 5.27 -2.77
N HIS A 104 0.95 5.36 -1.86
CA HIS A 104 2.01 4.37 -1.64
C HIS A 104 2.25 4.07 -0.15
N ARG A 105 1.35 4.47 0.73
CA ARG A 105 1.53 4.35 2.18
C ARG A 105 1.81 2.93 2.64
N GLN A 106 1.16 1.94 2.03
CA GLN A 106 1.42 0.53 2.35
C GLN A 106 2.82 0.07 1.90
N ARG A 107 3.32 0.58 0.78
CA ARG A 107 4.70 0.30 0.35
C ARG A 107 5.72 0.86 1.33
N VAL A 108 5.49 2.06 1.84
CA VAL A 108 6.34 2.66 2.89
C VAL A 108 6.29 1.83 4.16
N VAL A 109 5.09 1.41 4.60
CA VAL A 109 4.92 0.51 5.74
C VAL A 109 5.75 -0.76 5.58
N ARG A 110 5.71 -1.40 4.42
CA ARG A 110 6.51 -2.62 4.15
C ARG A 110 8.02 -2.37 4.25
N LEU A 111 8.49 -1.23 3.79
CA LEU A 111 9.89 -0.85 3.95
C LEU A 111 10.26 -0.63 5.42
N LEU A 112 9.38 -0.01 6.20
CA LEU A 112 9.58 0.20 7.63
C LEU A 112 9.54 -1.11 8.42
N GLU A 113 8.75 -2.09 8.02
CA GLU A 113 8.73 -3.43 8.63
C GLU A 113 10.09 -4.14 8.50
N ILE A 114 10.80 -3.89 7.41
CA ILE A 114 12.12 -4.49 7.12
C ILE A 114 13.24 -3.71 7.80
N GLY A 115 13.27 -2.40 7.67
CA GLY A 115 14.40 -1.55 8.09
C GLY A 115 14.06 -0.42 9.07
N GLY A 116 12.81 -0.31 9.51
CA GLY A 116 12.38 0.75 10.41
C GLY A 116 12.84 0.58 11.86
N SER A 117 12.85 1.68 12.58
CA SER A 117 13.17 1.70 14.01
C SER A 117 12.00 1.18 14.83
N ARG A 118 12.30 0.32 15.79
CA ARG A 118 11.30 -0.23 16.73
C ARG A 118 11.45 0.42 18.08
N PRO A 119 10.35 0.56 18.85
CA PRO A 119 10.45 1.03 20.22
C PRO A 119 11.37 0.15 21.03
N PRO A 120 12.15 0.72 21.98
CA PRO A 120 12.97 -0.07 22.87
C PRO A 120 12.07 -1.06 23.64
N LYS A 121 12.45 -2.33 23.62
CA LYS A 121 11.74 -3.37 24.36
C LYS A 121 11.88 -3.07 25.86
N ARG A 122 10.84 -2.53 26.46
CA ARG A 122 10.73 -2.33 27.90
C ARG A 122 9.82 -3.42 28.45
N GLY A 123 10.39 -4.36 29.17
CA GLY A 123 9.67 -5.37 29.89
C GLY A 123 10.64 -6.43 30.41
N PRO A 124 10.46 -6.95 31.64
CA PRO A 124 11.19 -8.13 32.05
C PRO A 124 10.89 -9.25 31.05
N ARG A 125 11.91 -9.96 30.58
CA ARG A 125 11.71 -11.23 29.91
C ARG A 125 10.95 -12.11 30.91
N MET A 126 9.73 -12.49 30.60
CA MET A 126 9.08 -13.55 31.33
C MET A 126 10.00 -14.76 31.26
N ALA A 127 10.46 -15.22 32.43
CA ALA A 127 11.20 -16.45 32.51
C ALA A 127 10.33 -17.56 31.84
N PRO A 128 10.92 -18.46 31.05
CA PRO A 128 10.16 -19.59 30.52
C PRO A 128 9.53 -20.34 31.71
N SER A 129 8.21 -20.36 31.77
CA SER A 129 7.53 -21.19 32.76
C SER A 129 7.72 -22.65 32.35
N ASP A 130 8.43 -23.38 33.16
CA ASP A 130 8.62 -24.82 32.95
C ASP A 130 7.31 -25.55 33.31
N HIS A 131 6.52 -25.85 32.28
CA HIS A 131 5.26 -26.60 32.41
C HIS A 131 5.48 -28.12 32.54
N ARG A 132 6.70 -28.58 32.81
CA ARG A 132 7.03 -30.01 32.92
C ARG A 132 6.87 -30.59 34.33
N ARG A 133 6.32 -29.86 35.27
CA ARG A 133 5.97 -30.38 36.58
C ARG A 133 4.45 -30.50 36.73
N ILE A 134 3.96 -31.62 36.27
CA ILE A 134 2.73 -32.24 36.77
C ILE A 134 3.13 -33.57 37.41
#